data_a39ee318d6b6066c4e747f8ec4708db1
#
_entry.id   a39ee318d6b6066c4e747f8ec4708db1
#
_cell.length_a   1.000
_cell.length_b   1.000
_cell.length_c   1.000
_cell.angle_alpha   90.00
_cell.angle_beta   90.00
_cell.angle_gamma   90.00
#
_symmetry.space_group_name_H-M   'P 1'
#
loop_
_entity.id
_entity.type
_entity.pdbx_description
1 polymer ?
#
loop_
_entity_poly.entity_id
_entity_poly.type
_entity_poly.pdbx_seq_one_letter_code
_entity_poly.pdbx_strand_id
1 'polypeptide(L)'
;MELFDVYKRWNIEPVSGRGSILWDKEGTEYLDLYGGHAVISIGHGHPHYVSAVSGQLVQLGFYSNAVRNHLQETLAEKLGRISGYDDYRLFLCNSGAEANENALKLASFHTGRSKVLAFRGAFHGRTGGAVAVTDNPSIRSPFNATPNVTFVPLDDTAAVERELSGGEYAAVIIEGIQGVAGIRIPSDTFLQELRSLCDRTGTALILDEVQSGYGRTGRFFAHQWAGIRADLVTVAKGMAGGIPIGGVLVSPSFEASYGLLGTTFGGNHIACAAAIAVLEVIEGEDLLGHAERLGKWFREQLDGDPALKEFRGRGLMIGLEVKPEFEGLRERLLHEKHIFTGASGARVIRLLPALNLRWQGARQFVDAWKDLTKA
;
A
#
# COMPACT_ATOMS: atom_id res chain seq x y z
N MET A 1 4.76 28.56 17.39
CA MET A 1 4.00 27.32 17.55
C MET A 1 4.94 26.17 17.20
N GLU A 2 5.01 25.15 18.02
CA GLU A 2 5.84 23.96 17.80
C GLU A 2 5.00 22.83 17.19
N LEU A 3 5.66 21.87 16.53
CA LEU A 3 4.98 20.69 16.04
C LEU A 3 4.62 19.76 17.20
N PHE A 4 3.43 19.14 17.14
CA PHE A 4 3.06 18.10 18.10
C PHE A 4 3.89 16.84 17.82
N ASP A 5 4.82 16.50 18.74
CA ASP A 5 5.86 15.49 18.52
C ASP A 5 5.33 14.07 18.76
N VAL A 6 4.93 13.42 17.68
CA VAL A 6 4.39 12.04 17.65
C VAL A 6 5.24 11.08 16.82
N TYR A 7 6.35 11.54 16.25
CA TYR A 7 7.22 10.75 15.40
C TYR A 7 8.63 10.64 15.96
N LYS A 8 9.13 9.43 16.14
CA LYS A 8 10.57 9.20 16.35
C LYS A 8 11.29 9.40 15.03
N ARG A 9 12.06 10.51 14.91
CA ARG A 9 12.75 10.92 13.68
C ARG A 9 14.25 10.62 13.76
N TRP A 10 14.83 10.24 12.60
CA TRP A 10 16.26 10.30 12.41
C TRP A 10 16.70 11.76 12.27
N ASN A 11 17.91 12.08 12.73
CA ASN A 11 18.47 13.42 12.52
C ASN A 11 19.11 13.50 11.11
N ILE A 12 18.29 13.30 10.09
CA ILE A 12 18.63 13.37 8.67
C ILE A 12 17.53 14.19 8.00
N GLU A 13 17.91 15.20 7.20
CA GLU A 13 16.96 16.09 6.52
C GLU A 13 17.15 15.98 5.00
N PRO A 14 16.45 15.04 4.31
CA PRO A 14 16.48 14.96 2.86
C PRO A 14 15.88 16.21 2.22
N VAL A 15 16.59 16.81 1.26
CA VAL A 15 16.18 18.05 0.59
C VAL A 15 15.99 17.88 -0.91
N SER A 16 16.53 16.82 -1.50
CA SER A 16 16.35 16.51 -2.92
C SER A 16 16.39 15.00 -3.16
N GLY A 17 15.85 14.59 -4.32
CA GLY A 17 15.84 13.18 -4.70
C GLY A 17 15.73 12.98 -6.20
N ARG A 18 16.33 11.88 -6.70
CA ARG A 18 16.23 11.46 -8.10
C ARG A 18 16.27 9.94 -8.21
N GLY A 19 15.25 9.35 -8.82
CA GLY A 19 15.11 7.89 -8.89
C GLY A 19 15.03 7.29 -7.47
N SER A 20 15.95 6.42 -7.11
CA SER A 20 16.05 5.83 -5.77
C SER A 20 17.17 6.47 -4.91
N ILE A 21 17.62 7.68 -5.24
CA ILE A 21 18.64 8.39 -4.50
C ILE A 21 18.05 9.63 -3.85
N LEU A 22 18.41 9.87 -2.60
CA LEU A 22 18.12 11.09 -1.84
C LEU A 22 19.42 11.79 -1.45
N TRP A 23 19.37 13.10 -1.34
CA TRP A 23 20.45 13.92 -0.76
C TRP A 23 19.91 14.71 0.41
N ASP A 24 20.64 14.70 1.52
CA ASP A 24 20.35 15.55 2.66
C ASP A 24 20.91 16.98 2.48
N LYS A 25 20.66 17.83 3.47
CA LYS A 25 21.11 19.23 3.44
C LYS A 25 22.64 19.40 3.54
N GLU A 26 23.34 18.38 4.01
CA GLU A 26 24.80 18.30 4.04
C GLU A 26 25.39 17.78 2.72
N GLY A 27 24.54 17.33 1.78
CA GLY A 27 24.93 16.77 0.50
C GLY A 27 25.25 15.27 0.55
N THR A 28 24.99 14.60 1.67
CA THR A 28 25.15 13.15 1.80
C THR A 28 24.16 12.41 0.92
N GLU A 29 24.65 11.47 0.14
CA GLU A 29 23.82 10.63 -0.73
C GLU A 29 23.31 9.39 0.02
N TYR A 30 22.02 9.10 -0.13
CA TYR A 30 21.38 7.93 0.43
C TYR A 30 20.66 7.12 -0.66
N LEU A 31 20.81 5.79 -0.63
CA LEU A 31 19.97 4.88 -1.41
C LEU A 31 18.64 4.69 -0.69
N ASP A 32 17.53 5.05 -1.34
CA ASP A 32 16.19 4.90 -0.80
C ASP A 32 15.55 3.57 -1.21
N LEU A 33 15.58 2.61 -0.30
CA LEU A 33 14.87 1.33 -0.43
C LEU A 33 13.58 1.29 0.40
N TYR A 34 13.03 2.46 0.74
CA TYR A 34 11.80 2.55 1.54
C TYR A 34 10.67 3.31 0.81
N GLY A 35 11.05 4.25 -0.06
CA GLY A 35 10.11 5.04 -0.84
C GLY A 35 9.06 5.76 0.00
N GLY A 36 9.40 6.19 1.23
CA GLY A 36 8.43 6.82 2.14
C GLY A 36 7.21 5.95 2.39
N HIS A 37 7.37 4.72 2.89
CA HIS A 37 6.29 3.71 3.05
C HIS A 37 5.71 3.17 1.73
N ALA A 38 6.52 3.01 0.68
CA ALA A 38 6.10 2.61 -0.67
C ALA A 38 5.24 3.66 -1.40
N VAL A 39 5.35 4.93 -1.02
CA VAL A 39 4.63 6.04 -1.67
C VAL A 39 5.29 6.42 -2.99
N ILE A 40 6.63 6.47 -3.01
CA ILE A 40 7.41 6.83 -4.21
C ILE A 40 7.51 5.60 -5.12
N SER A 41 6.49 5.39 -5.95
CA SER A 41 6.40 4.20 -6.81
C SER A 41 7.29 4.26 -8.04
N ILE A 42 7.43 5.43 -8.67
CA ILE A 42 8.17 5.63 -9.93
C ILE A 42 9.50 6.37 -9.76
N GLY A 43 9.99 6.47 -8.51
CA GLY A 43 11.21 7.21 -8.17
C GLY A 43 10.99 8.70 -7.97
N HIS A 44 11.93 9.29 -7.22
CA HIS A 44 11.92 10.73 -6.96
C HIS A 44 12.19 11.51 -8.23
N GLY A 45 11.46 12.62 -8.46
CA GLY A 45 11.74 13.57 -9.52
C GLY A 45 11.65 13.00 -10.95
N HIS A 46 10.78 12.01 -11.20
CA HIS A 46 10.60 11.44 -12.53
C HIS A 46 10.17 12.53 -13.53
N PRO A 47 10.88 12.72 -14.69
CA PRO A 47 10.64 13.86 -15.57
C PRO A 47 9.20 13.98 -16.08
N HIS A 48 8.60 12.86 -16.51
CA HIS A 48 7.22 12.83 -16.97
C HIS A 48 6.24 13.28 -15.88
N TYR A 49 6.40 12.76 -14.68
CA TYR A 49 5.59 13.11 -13.50
C TYR A 49 5.73 14.60 -13.14
N VAL A 50 6.97 15.11 -13.08
CA VAL A 50 7.23 16.53 -12.77
C VAL A 50 6.58 17.43 -13.81
N SER A 51 6.72 17.11 -15.10
CA SER A 51 6.10 17.86 -16.19
C SER A 51 4.57 17.89 -16.10
N ALA A 52 3.94 16.73 -15.84
CA ALA A 52 2.47 16.61 -15.74
C ALA A 52 1.93 17.42 -14.56
N VAL A 53 2.54 17.28 -13.37
CA VAL A 53 2.10 18.00 -12.16
C VAL A 53 2.32 19.50 -12.29
N SER A 54 3.50 19.94 -12.78
CA SER A 54 3.81 21.35 -12.98
C SER A 54 2.87 21.98 -14.01
N GLY A 55 2.63 21.31 -15.13
CA GLY A 55 1.71 21.77 -16.17
C GLY A 55 0.28 21.91 -15.64
N GLN A 56 -0.20 20.95 -14.87
CA GLN A 56 -1.54 21.02 -14.28
C GLN A 56 -1.66 22.12 -13.23
N LEU A 57 -0.60 22.35 -12.44
CA LEU A 57 -0.58 23.43 -11.45
C LEU A 57 -0.69 24.82 -12.10
N VAL A 58 -0.05 25.00 -13.27
CA VAL A 58 -0.15 26.25 -14.04
C VAL A 58 -1.57 26.45 -14.61
N GLN A 59 -2.26 25.36 -14.98
CA GLN A 59 -3.60 25.46 -15.57
C GLN A 59 -4.68 25.65 -14.50
N LEU A 60 -4.83 24.67 -13.63
CA LEU A 60 -5.84 24.64 -12.58
C LEU A 60 -5.49 23.59 -11.54
N GLY A 61 -5.20 24.03 -10.31
CA GLY A 61 -4.84 23.10 -9.21
C GLY A 61 -6.04 22.39 -8.61
N PHE A 62 -7.15 23.10 -8.45
CA PHE A 62 -8.35 22.60 -7.76
C PHE A 62 -9.61 23.30 -8.21
N TYR A 63 -10.68 22.54 -8.32
CA TYR A 63 -12.05 23.03 -8.25
C TYR A 63 -12.97 21.97 -7.64
N SER A 64 -14.16 22.36 -7.22
CA SER A 64 -15.14 21.53 -6.53
C SER A 64 -15.66 20.37 -7.40
N ASN A 65 -15.93 19.22 -6.77
CA ASN A 65 -16.65 18.08 -7.38
C ASN A 65 -18.11 18.38 -7.79
N ALA A 66 -18.58 19.61 -7.60
CA ALA A 66 -19.87 20.07 -8.14
C ALA A 66 -19.85 20.27 -9.67
N VAL A 67 -18.69 20.26 -10.30
CA VAL A 67 -18.52 20.34 -11.76
C VAL A 67 -17.69 19.17 -12.29
N ARG A 68 -17.78 18.94 -13.61
CA ARG A 68 -17.01 17.86 -14.24
C ARG A 68 -15.51 18.15 -14.21
N ASN A 69 -14.74 17.10 -13.97
CA ASN A 69 -13.29 17.08 -14.08
C ASN A 69 -12.90 15.89 -14.98
N HIS A 70 -12.53 16.15 -16.23
CA HIS A 70 -12.18 15.11 -17.20
C HIS A 70 -10.97 14.25 -16.77
N LEU A 71 -10.08 14.79 -15.91
CA LEU A 71 -8.95 14.02 -15.41
C LEU A 71 -9.40 12.88 -14.49
N GLN A 72 -10.52 13.01 -13.79
CA GLN A 72 -11.09 11.90 -13.00
C GLN A 72 -11.58 10.78 -13.92
N GLU A 73 -12.24 11.13 -15.03
CA GLU A 73 -12.71 10.17 -16.03
C GLU A 73 -11.52 9.44 -16.69
N THR A 74 -10.50 10.20 -17.13
CA THR A 74 -9.26 9.65 -17.70
C THR A 74 -8.53 8.74 -16.71
N LEU A 75 -8.45 9.14 -15.44
CA LEU A 75 -7.83 8.33 -14.40
C LEU A 75 -8.58 7.02 -14.19
N ALA A 76 -9.92 7.07 -14.12
CA ALA A 76 -10.76 5.89 -13.94
C ALA A 76 -10.59 4.89 -15.10
N GLU A 77 -10.61 5.38 -16.34
CA GLU A 77 -10.40 4.55 -17.54
C GLU A 77 -9.01 3.89 -17.54
N LYS A 78 -7.94 4.68 -17.33
CA LYS A 78 -6.57 4.14 -17.32
C LYS A 78 -6.36 3.14 -16.19
N LEU A 79 -6.81 3.46 -14.98
CA LEU A 79 -6.70 2.59 -13.82
C LEU A 79 -7.46 1.29 -14.04
N GLY A 80 -8.71 1.36 -14.51
CA GLY A 80 -9.53 0.19 -14.84
C GLY A 80 -8.82 -0.72 -15.83
N ARG A 81 -8.35 -0.18 -16.96
CA ARG A 81 -7.65 -0.92 -18.01
C ARG A 81 -6.37 -1.60 -17.52
N ILE A 82 -5.50 -0.86 -16.85
CA ILE A 82 -4.19 -1.38 -16.39
C ILE A 82 -4.35 -2.41 -15.28
N SER A 83 -5.33 -2.22 -14.40
CA SER A 83 -5.59 -3.12 -13.27
C SER A 83 -6.46 -4.34 -13.63
N GLY A 84 -7.13 -4.33 -14.81
CA GLY A 84 -8.11 -5.35 -15.18
C GLY A 84 -9.45 -5.22 -14.46
N TYR A 85 -9.79 -4.00 -14.03
CA TYR A 85 -11.03 -3.63 -13.33
C TYR A 85 -11.81 -2.56 -14.12
N ASP A 86 -11.83 -2.66 -15.43
CA ASP A 86 -12.46 -1.73 -16.38
C ASP A 86 -14.00 -1.69 -16.27
N ASP A 87 -14.61 -2.70 -15.66
CA ASP A 87 -16.04 -2.76 -15.35
C ASP A 87 -16.40 -2.11 -13.99
N TYR A 88 -15.40 -1.74 -13.16
CA TYR A 88 -15.61 -1.11 -11.87
C TYR A 88 -15.78 0.41 -11.97
N ARG A 89 -16.32 0.99 -10.91
CA ARG A 89 -16.43 2.45 -10.76
C ARG A 89 -15.38 2.93 -9.76
N LEU A 90 -14.88 4.17 -9.95
CA LEU A 90 -13.87 4.75 -9.07
C LEU A 90 -14.46 5.88 -8.23
N PHE A 91 -14.35 5.77 -6.91
CA PHE A 91 -14.53 6.89 -5.98
C PHE A 91 -13.16 7.38 -5.53
N LEU A 92 -12.90 8.69 -5.59
CA LEU A 92 -11.62 9.31 -5.22
C LEU A 92 -11.71 10.03 -3.88
N CYS A 93 -10.64 9.93 -3.08
CA CYS A 93 -10.45 10.60 -1.80
C CYS A 93 -8.96 11.02 -1.64
N ASN A 94 -8.45 11.26 -0.42
CA ASN A 94 -7.14 11.87 -0.23
C ASN A 94 -6.11 10.96 0.45
N SER A 95 -6.53 9.82 0.97
CA SER A 95 -5.65 8.89 1.70
C SER A 95 -6.18 7.47 1.68
N GLY A 96 -5.30 6.50 2.01
CA GLY A 96 -5.70 5.11 2.18
C GLY A 96 -6.66 4.90 3.37
N ALA A 97 -6.52 5.69 4.44
CA ALA A 97 -7.46 5.63 5.55
C ALA A 97 -8.86 6.06 5.12
N GLU A 98 -9.00 7.18 4.37
CA GLU A 98 -10.28 7.60 3.81
C GLU A 98 -10.84 6.56 2.81
N ALA A 99 -9.99 5.94 1.99
CA ALA A 99 -10.42 4.88 1.09
C ALA A 99 -11.03 3.70 1.86
N ASN A 100 -10.37 3.24 2.92
CA ASN A 100 -10.87 2.17 3.78
C ASN A 100 -12.16 2.56 4.52
N GLU A 101 -12.27 3.80 5.04
CA GLU A 101 -13.52 4.33 5.63
C GLU A 101 -14.68 4.25 4.64
N ASN A 102 -14.46 4.71 3.40
CA ASN A 102 -15.50 4.71 2.38
C ASN A 102 -15.84 3.29 1.91
N ALA A 103 -14.88 2.37 1.82
CA ALA A 103 -15.13 0.97 1.50
C ALA A 103 -15.96 0.28 2.59
N LEU A 104 -15.62 0.46 3.86
CA LEU A 104 -16.39 -0.06 4.99
C LEU A 104 -17.83 0.49 5.00
N LYS A 105 -17.97 1.79 4.76
CA LYS A 105 -19.27 2.47 4.67
C LYS A 105 -20.11 1.93 3.51
N LEU A 106 -19.53 1.77 2.32
CA LEU A 106 -20.20 1.18 1.17
C LEU A 106 -20.66 -0.24 1.43
N ALA A 107 -19.79 -1.10 1.98
CA ALA A 107 -20.15 -2.47 2.33
C ALA A 107 -21.31 -2.53 3.33
N SER A 108 -21.31 -1.65 4.33
CA SER A 108 -22.40 -1.58 5.32
C SER A 108 -23.72 -1.11 4.70
N PHE A 109 -23.69 -0.11 3.83
CA PHE A 109 -24.89 0.32 3.09
C PHE A 109 -25.43 -0.77 2.17
N HIS A 110 -24.55 -1.44 1.44
CA HIS A 110 -24.92 -2.48 0.47
C HIS A 110 -25.57 -3.70 1.15
N THR A 111 -25.01 -4.13 2.28
CA THR A 111 -25.47 -5.34 2.98
C THR A 111 -26.53 -5.08 4.04
N GLY A 112 -26.68 -3.83 4.50
CA GLY A 112 -27.52 -3.46 5.65
C GLY A 112 -26.95 -3.94 7.00
N ARG A 113 -25.70 -4.44 7.03
CA ARG A 113 -25.05 -5.04 8.21
C ARG A 113 -24.00 -4.08 8.79
N SER A 114 -23.52 -4.35 10.03
CA SER A 114 -22.58 -3.48 10.75
C SER A 114 -21.27 -4.15 11.17
N LYS A 115 -21.22 -5.49 11.23
CA LYS A 115 -20.00 -6.19 11.66
C LYS A 115 -18.98 -6.27 10.55
N VAL A 116 -17.70 -6.19 10.92
CA VAL A 116 -16.56 -6.30 10.01
C VAL A 116 -15.58 -7.34 10.55
N LEU A 117 -15.14 -8.25 9.70
CA LEU A 117 -14.07 -9.18 9.98
C LEU A 117 -12.74 -8.61 9.48
N ALA A 118 -11.74 -8.59 10.33
CA ALA A 118 -10.37 -8.17 10.01
C ALA A 118 -9.37 -9.23 10.50
N PHE A 119 -8.09 -9.05 10.22
CA PHE A 119 -7.07 -10.05 10.51
C PHE A 119 -6.05 -9.55 11.54
N ARG A 120 -5.50 -10.49 12.33
CA ARG A 120 -4.41 -10.19 13.25
C ARG A 120 -3.21 -9.62 12.49
N GLY A 121 -2.60 -8.58 13.07
CA GLY A 121 -1.50 -7.85 12.47
C GLY A 121 -1.90 -6.86 11.36
N ALA A 122 -3.18 -6.73 11.01
CA ALA A 122 -3.64 -5.82 9.96
C ALA A 122 -3.43 -4.35 10.32
N PHE A 123 -3.16 -3.54 9.28
CA PHE A 123 -3.10 -2.08 9.37
C PHE A 123 -3.86 -1.43 8.22
N HIS A 124 -4.97 -0.77 8.52
CA HIS A 124 -5.84 -0.14 7.53
C HIS A 124 -5.94 1.38 7.65
N GLY A 125 -5.32 1.98 8.65
CA GLY A 125 -5.29 3.43 8.84
C GLY A 125 -5.46 3.86 10.30
N ARG A 126 -5.60 5.19 10.51
CA ARG A 126 -5.68 5.80 11.84
C ARG A 126 -6.93 6.67 12.04
N THR A 127 -7.83 6.75 11.06
CA THR A 127 -9.13 7.40 11.18
C THR A 127 -10.15 6.47 11.85
N GLY A 128 -11.36 6.92 12.13
CA GLY A 128 -12.35 6.23 12.96
C GLY A 128 -12.54 4.73 12.67
N GLY A 129 -13.16 4.40 11.53
CA GLY A 129 -13.39 3.00 11.12
C GLY A 129 -12.11 2.29 10.72
N ALA A 130 -11.18 2.97 10.03
CA ALA A 130 -9.91 2.37 9.61
C ALA A 130 -9.04 1.94 10.81
N VAL A 131 -9.01 2.71 11.92
CA VAL A 131 -8.30 2.30 13.13
C VAL A 131 -9.04 1.21 13.89
N ALA A 132 -10.38 1.17 13.80
CA ALA A 132 -11.15 0.11 14.42
C ALA A 132 -10.82 -1.28 13.84
N VAL A 133 -10.57 -1.37 12.52
CA VAL A 133 -10.16 -2.59 11.82
C VAL A 133 -8.63 -2.79 11.76
N THR A 134 -7.85 -1.91 12.40
CA THR A 134 -6.39 -2.06 12.57
C THR A 134 -6.10 -2.81 13.87
N ASP A 135 -5.32 -3.91 13.78
CA ASP A 135 -4.97 -4.73 14.96
C ASP A 135 -3.78 -4.11 15.73
N ASN A 136 -4.03 -2.94 16.28
CA ASN A 136 -3.08 -2.25 17.15
C ASN A 136 -3.81 -1.46 18.24
N PRO A 137 -3.97 -2.03 19.45
CA PRO A 137 -4.67 -1.34 20.55
C PRO A 137 -3.98 -0.06 21.01
N SER A 138 -2.67 0.12 20.79
CA SER A 138 -1.93 1.31 21.25
C SER A 138 -2.29 2.60 20.50
N ILE A 139 -2.88 2.49 19.30
CA ILE A 139 -3.29 3.64 18.48
C ILE A 139 -4.81 3.80 18.40
N ARG A 140 -5.56 2.91 19.07
CA ARG A 140 -7.03 2.94 19.13
C ARG A 140 -7.44 3.68 20.39
N SER A 141 -8.01 4.87 20.23
CA SER A 141 -8.56 5.62 21.35
C SER A 141 -9.88 5.00 21.84
N PRO A 142 -10.34 5.29 23.09
CA PRO A 142 -11.66 4.85 23.56
C PRO A 142 -12.80 5.27 22.64
N PHE A 143 -12.71 6.41 21.97
CA PHE A 143 -13.68 6.87 20.97
C PHE A 143 -13.77 5.94 19.74
N ASN A 144 -12.69 5.27 19.36
CA ASN A 144 -12.64 4.36 18.21
C ASN A 144 -12.94 2.89 18.57
N ALA A 145 -13.14 2.59 19.85
CA ALA A 145 -13.48 1.24 20.28
C ALA A 145 -14.91 0.89 19.85
N THR A 146 -15.07 -0.26 19.21
CA THR A 146 -16.38 -0.74 18.74
C THR A 146 -16.49 -2.26 18.92
N PRO A 147 -17.67 -2.79 19.31
CA PRO A 147 -17.90 -4.23 19.35
C PRO A 147 -18.14 -4.85 17.96
N ASN A 148 -18.21 -4.03 16.92
CA ASN A 148 -18.57 -4.47 15.58
C ASN A 148 -17.39 -5.02 14.77
N VAL A 149 -16.19 -5.12 15.35
CA VAL A 149 -15.00 -5.65 14.66
C VAL A 149 -14.50 -6.90 15.35
N THR A 150 -14.36 -7.98 14.57
CA THR A 150 -13.74 -9.24 15.01
C THR A 150 -12.40 -9.42 14.29
N PHE A 151 -11.37 -9.85 15.04
CA PHE A 151 -10.06 -10.19 14.48
C PHE A 151 -9.83 -11.70 14.53
N VAL A 152 -9.51 -12.29 13.38
CA VAL A 152 -9.12 -13.71 13.24
C VAL A 152 -7.67 -13.85 12.78
N PRO A 153 -7.00 -14.99 13.02
CA PRO A 153 -5.66 -15.23 12.48
C PRO A 153 -5.66 -15.20 10.94
N LEU A 154 -4.55 -14.74 10.35
CA LEU A 154 -4.32 -14.86 8.92
C LEU A 154 -4.17 -16.35 8.55
N ASP A 155 -4.65 -16.76 7.37
CA ASP A 155 -4.63 -18.14 6.87
C ASP A 155 -5.46 -19.16 7.72
N ASP A 156 -6.36 -18.69 8.57
CA ASP A 156 -7.30 -19.55 9.34
C ASP A 156 -8.70 -19.54 8.72
N THR A 157 -8.90 -20.32 7.65
CA THR A 157 -10.18 -20.43 6.95
C THR A 157 -11.32 -20.90 7.87
N ALA A 158 -11.01 -21.81 8.81
CA ALA A 158 -12.02 -22.33 9.73
C ALA A 158 -12.54 -21.26 10.70
N ALA A 159 -11.66 -20.34 11.15
CA ALA A 159 -12.05 -19.20 11.95
C ALA A 159 -12.94 -18.24 11.14
N VAL A 160 -12.58 -17.96 9.89
CA VAL A 160 -13.39 -17.11 8.99
C VAL A 160 -14.76 -17.73 8.76
N GLU A 161 -14.83 -19.02 8.43
CA GLU A 161 -16.10 -19.72 8.14
C GLU A 161 -17.03 -19.70 9.36
N ARG A 162 -16.49 -19.95 10.55
CA ARG A 162 -17.27 -19.91 11.82
C ARG A 162 -17.88 -18.53 12.06
N GLU A 163 -17.11 -17.45 11.83
CA GLU A 163 -17.60 -16.09 12.01
C GLU A 163 -18.64 -15.71 10.96
N LEU A 164 -18.39 -16.01 9.68
CA LEU A 164 -19.28 -15.61 8.60
C LEU A 164 -20.58 -16.42 8.53
N SER A 165 -20.64 -17.63 9.14
CA SER A 165 -21.79 -18.54 9.07
C SER A 165 -23.09 -17.91 9.60
N GLY A 166 -23.00 -16.96 10.52
CA GLY A 166 -24.18 -16.23 11.08
C GLY A 166 -24.76 -15.18 10.14
N GLY A 167 -24.11 -14.83 9.04
CA GLY A 167 -24.60 -13.84 8.06
C GLY A 167 -24.69 -12.40 8.60
N GLU A 168 -23.97 -12.05 9.68
CA GLU A 168 -24.04 -10.74 10.34
C GLU A 168 -22.97 -9.73 9.86
N TYR A 169 -21.98 -10.20 9.08
CA TYR A 169 -20.87 -9.37 8.64
C TYR A 169 -21.19 -8.59 7.37
N ALA A 170 -20.97 -7.27 7.42
CA ALA A 170 -21.05 -6.39 6.27
C ALA A 170 -19.87 -6.61 5.33
N ALA A 171 -18.69 -6.77 5.89
CA ALA A 171 -17.45 -6.92 5.15
C ALA A 171 -16.42 -7.81 5.83
N VAL A 172 -15.57 -8.39 5.02
CA VAL A 172 -14.22 -8.80 5.39
C VAL A 172 -13.24 -7.82 4.77
N ILE A 173 -12.29 -7.29 5.55
CA ILE A 173 -11.20 -6.43 5.05
C ILE A 173 -9.86 -7.11 5.26
N ILE A 174 -9.04 -7.16 4.20
CA ILE A 174 -7.73 -7.81 4.22
C ILE A 174 -6.74 -7.04 3.33
N GLU A 175 -5.47 -6.93 3.78
CA GLU A 175 -4.38 -6.46 2.92
C GLU A 175 -3.99 -7.58 1.95
N GLY A 176 -3.71 -7.25 0.68
CA GLY A 176 -3.14 -8.20 -0.27
C GLY A 176 -1.81 -8.80 0.20
N ILE A 177 -1.01 -8.00 0.92
CA ILE A 177 0.13 -8.40 1.75
C ILE A 177 0.15 -7.49 2.97
N GLN A 178 0.16 -8.03 4.18
CA GLN A 178 0.22 -7.24 5.40
C GLN A 178 1.60 -6.56 5.54
N GLY A 179 1.61 -5.26 5.23
CA GLY A 179 2.86 -4.50 5.20
C GLY A 179 3.45 -4.25 6.58
N VAL A 180 2.66 -3.72 7.51
CA VAL A 180 3.10 -3.33 8.86
C VAL A 180 3.42 -4.54 9.72
N ALA A 181 2.77 -5.67 9.51
CA ALA A 181 3.06 -6.94 10.20
C ALA A 181 4.39 -7.61 9.77
N GLY A 182 5.18 -6.97 8.89
CA GLY A 182 6.48 -7.48 8.46
C GLY A 182 6.41 -8.30 7.18
N ILE A 183 5.60 -7.85 6.22
CA ILE A 183 5.41 -8.48 4.91
C ILE A 183 4.86 -9.90 5.06
N ARG A 184 3.73 -10.03 5.74
CA ARG A 184 3.00 -11.29 5.87
C ARG A 184 2.11 -11.48 4.65
N ILE A 185 2.30 -12.59 3.95
CA ILE A 185 1.62 -12.91 2.70
C ILE A 185 0.55 -13.95 2.99
N PRO A 186 -0.74 -13.65 2.81
CA PRO A 186 -1.76 -14.69 2.86
C PRO A 186 -1.54 -15.68 1.72
N SER A 187 -1.83 -16.97 1.96
CA SER A 187 -1.72 -17.99 0.92
C SER A 187 -2.77 -17.74 -0.18
N ASP A 188 -2.43 -18.10 -1.42
CA ASP A 188 -3.35 -17.93 -2.53
C ASP A 188 -4.62 -18.77 -2.35
N THR A 189 -4.48 -19.98 -1.78
CA THR A 189 -5.61 -20.86 -1.43
C THR A 189 -6.52 -20.20 -0.39
N PHE A 190 -5.95 -19.59 0.65
CA PHE A 190 -6.74 -18.88 1.66
C PHE A 190 -7.53 -17.73 1.05
N LEU A 191 -6.94 -16.93 0.17
CA LEU A 191 -7.64 -15.85 -0.51
C LEU A 191 -8.78 -16.36 -1.41
N GLN A 192 -8.60 -17.51 -2.09
CA GLN A 192 -9.65 -18.14 -2.87
C GLN A 192 -10.80 -18.66 -2.01
N GLU A 193 -10.50 -19.32 -0.89
CA GLU A 193 -11.48 -19.77 0.08
C GLU A 193 -12.22 -18.59 0.72
N LEU A 194 -11.50 -17.51 1.07
CA LEU A 194 -12.08 -16.29 1.61
C LEU A 194 -13.08 -15.66 0.64
N ARG A 195 -12.74 -15.56 -0.65
CA ARG A 195 -13.67 -15.09 -1.69
C ARG A 195 -14.93 -15.95 -1.74
N SER A 196 -14.76 -17.26 -1.77
CA SER A 196 -15.89 -18.20 -1.79
C SER A 196 -16.78 -18.09 -0.55
N LEU A 197 -16.20 -17.92 0.63
CA LEU A 197 -16.94 -17.70 1.89
C LEU A 197 -17.75 -16.40 1.84
N CYS A 198 -17.14 -15.31 1.37
CA CYS A 198 -17.82 -14.04 1.22
C CYS A 198 -19.01 -14.15 0.25
N ASP A 199 -18.84 -14.84 -0.89
CA ASP A 199 -19.91 -15.06 -1.88
C ASP A 199 -21.08 -15.83 -1.28
N ARG A 200 -20.80 -16.93 -0.56
CA ARG A 200 -21.85 -17.77 0.06
C ARG A 200 -22.65 -17.06 1.15
N THR A 201 -22.03 -16.11 1.85
CA THR A 201 -22.64 -15.41 2.99
C THR A 201 -23.19 -14.03 2.65
N GLY A 202 -22.98 -13.57 1.40
CA GLY A 202 -23.34 -12.22 0.97
C GLY A 202 -22.57 -11.16 1.78
N THR A 203 -21.31 -11.42 2.11
CA THR A 203 -20.41 -10.51 2.82
C THR A 203 -19.49 -9.85 1.81
N ALA A 204 -19.35 -8.53 1.83
CA ALA A 204 -18.46 -7.83 0.89
C ALA A 204 -16.99 -8.12 1.21
N LEU A 205 -16.19 -8.45 0.20
CA LEU A 205 -14.75 -8.58 0.32
C LEU A 205 -14.07 -7.26 -0.05
N ILE A 206 -13.35 -6.66 0.89
CA ILE A 206 -12.54 -5.46 0.71
C ILE A 206 -11.06 -5.87 0.67
N LEU A 207 -10.40 -5.67 -0.46
CA LEU A 207 -8.96 -5.82 -0.60
C LEU A 207 -8.29 -4.47 -0.41
N ASP A 208 -7.53 -4.34 0.68
CA ASP A 208 -6.68 -3.18 0.93
C ASP A 208 -5.37 -3.31 0.15
N GLU A 209 -5.31 -2.67 -1.00
CA GLU A 209 -4.14 -2.59 -1.87
C GLU A 209 -3.37 -1.25 -1.73
N VAL A 210 -3.61 -0.56 -0.64
CA VAL A 210 -2.99 0.74 -0.36
C VAL A 210 -1.45 0.66 -0.36
N GLN A 211 -0.86 -0.44 0.12
CA GLN A 211 0.60 -0.60 0.09
C GLN A 211 1.06 -1.64 -0.93
N SER A 212 0.29 -2.67 -1.19
CA SER A 212 0.65 -3.81 -2.06
C SER A 212 0.30 -3.61 -3.53
N GLY A 213 -0.54 -2.66 -3.86
CA GLY A 213 -0.95 -2.35 -5.21
C GLY A 213 0.05 -1.56 -6.05
N TYR A 214 -0.38 -1.11 -7.21
CA TYR A 214 0.39 -0.31 -8.16
C TYR A 214 1.69 -0.97 -8.61
N GLY A 215 1.66 -2.28 -8.86
CA GLY A 215 2.79 -3.03 -9.42
C GLY A 215 3.83 -3.52 -8.40
N ARG A 216 3.64 -3.19 -7.11
CA ARG A 216 4.59 -3.49 -6.04
C ARG A 216 5.04 -4.94 -5.98
N THR A 217 4.12 -5.88 -6.28
CA THR A 217 4.36 -7.32 -6.19
C THR A 217 4.71 -7.99 -7.53
N GLY A 218 4.81 -7.23 -8.63
CA GLY A 218 4.93 -7.76 -9.98
C GLY A 218 3.59 -8.00 -10.68
N ARG A 219 2.47 -7.87 -9.97
CA ARG A 219 1.11 -7.73 -10.50
C ARG A 219 0.59 -6.35 -10.11
N PHE A 220 -0.40 -5.83 -10.83
CA PHE A 220 -0.95 -4.50 -10.51
C PHE A 220 -1.51 -4.45 -9.10
N PHE A 221 -2.27 -5.49 -8.70
CA PHE A 221 -2.72 -5.74 -7.33
C PHE A 221 -2.16 -7.06 -6.81
N ALA A 222 -1.85 -7.13 -5.51
CA ALA A 222 -1.26 -8.34 -4.92
C ALA A 222 -2.23 -9.54 -4.94
N HIS A 223 -3.53 -9.32 -4.74
CA HIS A 223 -4.52 -10.39 -4.77
C HIS A 223 -4.68 -11.07 -6.15
N GLN A 224 -4.17 -10.45 -7.21
CA GLN A 224 -4.19 -11.05 -8.55
C GLN A 224 -3.31 -12.32 -8.65
N TRP A 225 -2.37 -12.51 -7.73
CA TRP A 225 -1.62 -13.77 -7.63
C TRP A 225 -2.53 -14.94 -7.27
N ALA A 226 -3.55 -14.71 -6.45
CA ALA A 226 -4.55 -15.73 -6.10
C ALA A 226 -5.65 -15.90 -7.17
N GLY A 227 -5.68 -15.06 -8.21
CA GLY A 227 -6.69 -15.09 -9.27
C GLY A 227 -8.10 -14.73 -8.82
N ILE A 228 -8.26 -13.99 -7.74
CA ILE A 228 -9.55 -13.53 -7.21
C ILE A 228 -9.86 -12.08 -7.59
N ARG A 229 -11.14 -11.71 -7.49
CA ARG A 229 -11.63 -10.33 -7.56
C ARG A 229 -12.35 -9.98 -6.25
N ALA A 230 -12.15 -8.76 -5.76
CA ALA A 230 -12.83 -8.24 -4.58
C ALA A 230 -14.10 -7.48 -4.98
N ASP A 231 -14.99 -7.24 -4.03
CA ASP A 231 -16.14 -6.35 -4.23
C ASP A 231 -15.69 -4.87 -4.18
N LEU A 232 -14.71 -4.58 -3.32
CA LEU A 232 -14.12 -3.26 -3.16
C LEU A 232 -12.60 -3.38 -3.08
N VAL A 233 -11.87 -2.54 -3.84
CA VAL A 233 -10.41 -2.46 -3.75
C VAL A 233 -10.02 -1.05 -3.34
N THR A 234 -9.27 -0.90 -2.24
CA THR A 234 -8.80 0.41 -1.79
C THR A 234 -7.36 0.67 -2.22
N VAL A 235 -7.12 1.88 -2.69
CA VAL A 235 -5.82 2.32 -3.25
C VAL A 235 -5.39 3.67 -2.70
N ALA A 236 -4.09 3.90 -2.61
CA ALA A 236 -3.45 5.18 -2.26
C ALA A 236 -1.93 5.09 -2.47
N LYS A 237 -1.13 5.75 -1.63
CA LYS A 237 0.36 5.67 -1.58
C LYS A 237 1.01 5.76 -2.96
N GLY A 238 1.36 4.60 -3.55
CA GLY A 238 2.00 4.51 -4.86
C GLY A 238 1.20 5.10 -6.03
N MET A 239 -0.05 5.49 -5.77
CA MET A 239 -0.98 6.02 -6.78
C MET A 239 -0.54 7.33 -7.40
N ALA A 240 0.07 8.25 -6.64
CA ALA A 240 0.42 9.59 -7.14
C ALA A 240 1.78 10.12 -6.65
N GLY A 241 2.76 9.24 -6.39
CA GLY A 241 4.17 9.62 -6.21
C GLY A 241 4.44 10.69 -5.13
N GLY A 242 3.60 10.78 -4.10
CA GLY A 242 3.74 11.72 -2.99
C GLY A 242 2.62 12.77 -2.90
N ILE A 243 1.87 13.03 -3.95
CA ILE A 243 0.65 13.86 -3.87
C ILE A 243 -0.45 13.06 -3.14
N PRO A 244 -1.10 13.63 -2.10
CA PRO A 244 -2.16 12.96 -1.38
C PRO A 244 -3.34 12.61 -2.29
N ILE A 245 -3.62 11.31 -2.41
CA ILE A 245 -4.75 10.73 -3.12
C ILE A 245 -5.03 9.34 -2.58
N GLY A 246 -6.27 8.93 -2.65
CA GLY A 246 -6.73 7.58 -2.44
C GLY A 246 -7.98 7.32 -3.28
N GLY A 247 -8.40 6.08 -3.33
CA GLY A 247 -9.63 5.73 -4.04
C GLY A 247 -10.15 4.37 -3.66
N VAL A 248 -11.39 4.13 -4.06
CA VAL A 248 -12.07 2.83 -3.95
C VAL A 248 -12.54 2.43 -5.34
N LEU A 249 -12.06 1.29 -5.83
CA LEU A 249 -12.65 0.62 -6.98
C LEU A 249 -13.87 -0.16 -6.47
N VAL A 250 -15.02 0.14 -7.03
CA VAL A 250 -16.33 -0.34 -6.55
C VAL A 250 -16.95 -1.26 -7.61
N SER A 251 -17.27 -2.49 -7.21
CA SER A 251 -17.92 -3.48 -8.06
C SER A 251 -19.24 -2.95 -8.66
N PRO A 252 -19.60 -3.36 -9.89
CA PRO A 252 -20.90 -3.04 -10.50
C PRO A 252 -22.12 -3.44 -9.69
N SER A 253 -21.98 -4.38 -8.74
CA SER A 253 -23.05 -4.81 -7.84
C SER A 253 -23.49 -3.75 -6.81
N PHE A 254 -22.67 -2.70 -6.61
CA PHE A 254 -22.97 -1.60 -5.69
C PHE A 254 -23.71 -0.48 -6.41
N GLU A 255 -24.82 -0.04 -5.82
CA GLU A 255 -25.60 1.08 -6.36
C GLU A 255 -25.05 2.42 -5.85
N ALA A 256 -24.86 3.37 -6.78
CA ALA A 256 -24.47 4.73 -6.44
C ALA A 256 -25.73 5.59 -6.19
N SER A 257 -25.67 6.44 -5.16
CA SER A 257 -26.68 7.48 -4.95
C SER A 257 -26.03 8.80 -4.55
N TYR A 258 -26.65 9.91 -4.93
CA TYR A 258 -26.13 11.25 -4.61
C TYR A 258 -26.10 11.47 -3.09
N GLY A 259 -24.95 11.96 -2.59
CA GLY A 259 -24.73 12.24 -1.19
C GLY A 259 -24.31 11.04 -0.34
N LEU A 260 -24.25 9.82 -0.90
CA LEU A 260 -23.81 8.62 -0.18
C LEU A 260 -22.37 8.73 0.34
N LEU A 261 -21.48 9.19 -0.51
CA LEU A 261 -20.08 9.51 -0.22
C LEU A 261 -19.78 10.96 -0.58
N GLY A 262 -18.72 11.52 -0.01
CA GLY A 262 -18.31 12.89 -0.33
C GLY A 262 -16.90 13.21 0.15
N THR A 263 -16.26 14.14 -0.55
CA THR A 263 -14.93 14.65 -0.23
C THR A 263 -14.75 16.02 -0.85
N THR A 264 -14.05 16.92 -0.18
CA THR A 264 -13.74 18.25 -0.71
C THR A 264 -12.61 18.17 -1.74
N PHE A 265 -11.50 17.53 -1.39
CA PHE A 265 -10.27 17.53 -2.19
C PHE A 265 -10.05 16.26 -3.00
N GLY A 266 -10.79 15.19 -2.73
CA GLY A 266 -10.60 13.91 -3.43
C GLY A 266 -10.85 14.05 -4.92
N GLY A 267 -9.88 13.58 -5.73
CA GLY A 267 -9.92 13.68 -7.17
C GLY A 267 -9.66 15.09 -7.72
N ASN A 268 -8.95 15.96 -6.99
CA ASN A 268 -8.54 17.26 -7.51
C ASN A 268 -7.62 17.14 -8.73
N HIS A 269 -7.52 18.22 -9.48
CA HIS A 269 -6.82 18.24 -10.78
C HIS A 269 -5.35 17.84 -10.65
N ILE A 270 -4.62 18.35 -9.66
CA ILE A 270 -3.20 18.03 -9.46
C ILE A 270 -3.03 16.55 -9.09
N ALA A 271 -3.85 16.04 -8.19
CA ALA A 271 -3.77 14.64 -7.75
C ALA A 271 -4.12 13.67 -8.90
N CYS A 272 -5.12 13.99 -9.71
CA CYS A 272 -5.46 13.18 -10.89
C CYS A 272 -4.36 13.22 -11.95
N ALA A 273 -3.80 14.40 -12.27
CA ALA A 273 -2.68 14.51 -13.20
C ALA A 273 -1.45 13.72 -12.73
N ALA A 274 -1.14 13.79 -11.44
CA ALA A 274 -0.07 13.00 -10.81
C ALA A 274 -0.32 11.49 -10.93
N ALA A 275 -1.54 11.03 -10.63
CA ALA A 275 -1.90 9.62 -10.70
C ALA A 275 -1.89 9.09 -12.14
N ILE A 276 -2.36 9.87 -13.11
CA ILE A 276 -2.29 9.53 -14.53
C ILE A 276 -0.84 9.36 -14.97
N ALA A 277 0.03 10.31 -14.62
CA ALA A 277 1.46 10.22 -14.96
C ALA A 277 2.14 9.00 -14.32
N VAL A 278 1.78 8.64 -13.10
CA VAL A 278 2.28 7.41 -12.45
C VAL A 278 1.87 6.16 -13.24
N LEU A 279 0.60 6.05 -13.65
CA LEU A 279 0.12 4.91 -14.45
C LEU A 279 0.83 4.84 -15.80
N GLU A 280 1.05 5.97 -16.45
CA GLU A 280 1.74 6.05 -17.75
C GLU A 280 3.21 5.60 -17.65
N VAL A 281 3.90 5.94 -16.56
CA VAL A 281 5.27 5.48 -16.31
C VAL A 281 5.29 3.99 -15.98
N ILE A 282 4.37 3.50 -15.13
CA ILE A 282 4.28 2.08 -14.79
C ILE A 282 4.12 1.22 -16.04
N GLU A 283 3.22 1.64 -16.94
CA GLU A 283 2.94 0.92 -18.20
C GLU A 283 4.10 1.09 -19.20
N GLY A 284 4.55 2.33 -19.42
CA GLY A 284 5.53 2.65 -20.45
C GLY A 284 6.94 2.10 -20.18
N GLU A 285 7.30 1.89 -18.92
CA GLU A 285 8.60 1.38 -18.51
C GLU A 285 8.57 -0.10 -18.07
N ASP A 286 7.46 -0.84 -18.28
CA ASP A 286 7.26 -2.24 -17.83
C ASP A 286 7.66 -2.44 -16.36
N LEU A 287 7.18 -1.56 -15.47
CA LEU A 287 7.61 -1.60 -14.07
C LEU A 287 7.06 -2.80 -13.30
N LEU A 288 5.95 -3.42 -13.75
CA LEU A 288 5.45 -4.66 -13.17
C LEU A 288 6.45 -5.80 -13.42
N GLY A 289 6.83 -6.00 -14.67
CA GLY A 289 7.81 -7.03 -15.04
C GLY A 289 9.18 -6.75 -14.42
N HIS A 290 9.58 -5.48 -14.31
CA HIS A 290 10.82 -5.11 -13.63
C HIS A 290 10.78 -5.47 -12.13
N ALA A 291 9.68 -5.15 -11.44
CA ALA A 291 9.51 -5.48 -10.02
C ALA A 291 9.55 -7.00 -9.77
N GLU A 292 8.94 -7.79 -10.64
CA GLU A 292 8.97 -9.27 -10.55
C GLU A 292 10.40 -9.81 -10.72
N ARG A 293 11.11 -9.38 -11.78
CA ARG A 293 12.48 -9.80 -12.07
C ARG A 293 13.46 -9.42 -10.96
N LEU A 294 13.38 -8.18 -10.49
CA LEU A 294 14.27 -7.68 -9.44
C LEU A 294 13.98 -8.31 -8.09
N GLY A 295 12.69 -8.54 -7.76
CA GLY A 295 12.28 -9.24 -6.55
C GLY A 295 12.77 -10.68 -6.50
N LYS A 296 12.70 -11.40 -7.63
CA LYS A 296 13.27 -12.75 -7.77
C LYS A 296 14.78 -12.72 -7.53
N TRP A 297 15.48 -11.77 -8.13
CA TRP A 297 16.92 -11.62 -7.94
C TRP A 297 17.29 -11.34 -6.47
N PHE A 298 16.58 -10.46 -5.76
CA PHE A 298 16.80 -10.23 -4.33
C PHE A 298 16.68 -11.53 -3.54
N ARG A 299 15.66 -12.33 -3.84
CA ARG A 299 15.50 -13.64 -3.20
C ARG A 299 16.69 -14.55 -3.47
N GLU A 300 17.12 -14.68 -4.71
CA GLU A 300 18.28 -15.50 -5.10
C GLU A 300 19.60 -15.06 -4.42
N GLN A 301 19.75 -13.76 -4.11
CA GLN A 301 20.94 -13.23 -3.46
C GLN A 301 20.95 -13.37 -1.94
N LEU A 302 19.77 -13.40 -1.30
CA LEU A 302 19.62 -13.26 0.14
C LEU A 302 18.96 -14.47 0.82
N ASP A 303 18.16 -15.27 0.11
CA ASP A 303 17.50 -16.44 0.71
C ASP A 303 18.55 -17.47 1.12
N GLY A 304 18.48 -17.93 2.36
CA GLY A 304 19.51 -18.79 2.94
C GLY A 304 20.75 -18.06 3.49
N ASP A 305 20.78 -16.70 3.45
CA ASP A 305 21.88 -15.94 4.09
C ASP A 305 21.94 -16.23 5.60
N PRO A 306 23.15 -16.48 6.17
CA PRO A 306 23.30 -16.82 7.59
C PRO A 306 22.70 -15.81 8.57
N ALA A 307 22.60 -14.54 8.22
CA ALA A 307 22.02 -13.50 9.05
C ALA A 307 20.49 -13.50 9.04
N LEU A 308 19.87 -14.12 8.02
CA LEU A 308 18.42 -14.18 7.91
C LEU A 308 17.85 -15.35 8.68
N LYS A 309 16.74 -15.08 9.36
CA LYS A 309 15.81 -16.09 9.87
C LYS A 309 14.81 -16.47 8.78
N GLU A 310 14.30 -15.48 8.02
CA GLU A 310 13.30 -15.69 6.99
C GLU A 310 13.35 -14.56 5.93
N PHE A 311 13.23 -14.93 4.66
CA PHE A 311 12.95 -14.01 3.54
C PHE A 311 11.47 -14.13 3.16
N ARG A 312 10.72 -13.03 3.25
CA ARG A 312 9.33 -12.92 2.79
C ARG A 312 9.23 -11.88 1.68
N GLY A 313 8.35 -12.09 0.71
CA GLY A 313 8.06 -11.05 -0.28
C GLY A 313 7.59 -11.58 -1.62
N ARG A 314 6.93 -10.68 -2.36
CA ARG A 314 6.61 -10.79 -3.80
C ARG A 314 7.03 -9.50 -4.48
N GLY A 315 7.70 -9.59 -5.63
CA GLY A 315 8.24 -8.43 -6.34
C GLY A 315 9.12 -7.58 -5.43
N LEU A 316 8.87 -6.27 -5.38
CA LEU A 316 9.60 -5.30 -4.56
C LEU A 316 8.86 -4.96 -3.23
N MET A 317 8.07 -5.86 -2.71
CA MET A 317 7.53 -5.84 -1.36
C MET A 317 8.21 -6.94 -0.55
N ILE A 318 9.34 -6.61 0.10
CA ILE A 318 10.26 -7.58 0.69
C ILE A 318 10.39 -7.33 2.20
N GLY A 319 10.33 -8.40 2.99
CA GLY A 319 10.60 -8.44 4.42
C GLY A 319 11.76 -9.39 4.72
N LEU A 320 12.79 -8.87 5.35
CA LEU A 320 13.98 -9.60 5.76
C LEU A 320 13.96 -9.71 7.29
N GLU A 321 13.56 -10.87 7.82
CA GLU A 321 13.60 -11.12 9.25
C GLU A 321 15.01 -11.59 9.63
N VAL A 322 15.74 -10.75 10.36
CA VAL A 322 17.08 -11.08 10.83
C VAL A 322 17.05 -11.93 12.11
N LYS A 323 18.11 -12.71 12.35
CA LYS A 323 18.32 -13.42 13.60
C LYS A 323 18.61 -12.44 14.74
N PRO A 324 18.42 -12.85 16.03
CA PRO A 324 18.59 -11.95 17.17
C PRO A 324 19.94 -11.25 17.24
N GLU A 325 21.02 -11.92 16.86
CA GLU A 325 22.38 -11.39 16.86
C GLU A 325 22.62 -10.26 15.85
N PHE A 326 21.71 -10.07 14.88
CA PHE A 326 21.72 -9.00 13.88
C PHE A 326 20.66 -7.91 14.16
N GLU A 327 20.08 -7.89 15.35
CA GLU A 327 19.23 -6.76 15.77
C GLU A 327 20.04 -5.46 15.71
N GLY A 328 19.46 -4.37 15.16
CA GLY A 328 20.19 -3.12 14.89
C GLY A 328 20.82 -3.03 13.50
N LEU A 329 20.77 -4.09 12.67
CA LEU A 329 21.30 -4.05 11.31
C LEU A 329 20.70 -2.93 10.44
N ARG A 330 19.42 -2.59 10.67
CA ARG A 330 18.76 -1.48 9.99
C ARG A 330 19.45 -0.13 10.26
N GLU A 331 19.79 0.13 11.49
CA GLU A 331 20.52 1.33 11.92
C GLU A 331 21.90 1.40 11.29
N ARG A 332 22.59 0.26 11.22
CA ARG A 332 23.90 0.15 10.56
C ARG A 332 23.80 0.37 9.05
N LEU A 333 22.77 -0.17 8.38
CA LEU A 333 22.49 0.12 6.97
C LEU A 333 22.32 1.62 6.73
N LEU A 334 21.58 2.31 7.61
CA LEU A 334 21.37 3.75 7.47
C LEU A 334 22.64 4.57 7.74
N HIS A 335 23.32 4.32 8.86
CA HIS A 335 24.40 5.20 9.32
C HIS A 335 25.78 4.87 8.75
N GLU A 336 26.06 3.58 8.48
CA GLU A 336 27.34 3.14 7.94
C GLU A 336 27.33 3.01 6.40
N LYS A 337 26.14 2.73 5.82
CA LYS A 337 26.00 2.46 4.37
C LYS A 337 25.11 3.45 3.63
N HIS A 338 24.51 4.40 4.34
CA HIS A 338 23.61 5.41 3.79
C HIS A 338 22.44 4.80 2.99
N ILE A 339 21.80 3.76 3.55
CA ILE A 339 20.67 3.06 2.92
C ILE A 339 19.44 3.17 3.79
N PHE A 340 18.42 3.87 3.29
CA PHE A 340 17.10 3.93 3.94
C PHE A 340 16.33 2.63 3.71
N THR A 341 15.81 2.05 4.78
CA THR A 341 14.92 0.90 4.76
C THR A 341 13.75 1.10 5.73
N GLY A 342 12.65 0.36 5.55
CA GLY A 342 11.57 0.30 6.51
C GLY A 342 11.84 -0.72 7.64
N ALA A 343 10.97 -0.73 8.64
CA ALA A 343 11.02 -1.74 9.71
C ALA A 343 9.62 -2.25 10.07
N SER A 344 9.58 -3.45 10.66
CA SER A 344 8.46 -3.96 11.44
C SER A 344 9.01 -4.65 12.69
N GLY A 345 8.72 -4.05 13.86
CA GLY A 345 9.40 -4.44 15.10
C GLY A 345 10.92 -4.23 15.01
N ALA A 346 11.67 -4.93 15.87
CA ALA A 346 13.12 -4.76 16.00
C ALA A 346 13.92 -5.54 14.92
N ARG A 347 13.34 -6.60 14.34
CA ARG A 347 14.09 -7.58 13.53
C ARG A 347 13.64 -7.75 12.10
N VAL A 348 12.59 -7.07 11.65
CA VAL A 348 12.18 -7.15 10.25
C VAL A 348 12.55 -5.87 9.51
N ILE A 349 13.48 -5.99 8.58
CA ILE A 349 13.85 -4.93 7.64
C ILE A 349 12.94 -5.05 6.43
N ARG A 350 12.27 -3.95 6.05
CA ARG A 350 11.38 -3.93 4.88
C ARG A 350 12.01 -3.15 3.74
N LEU A 351 12.06 -3.78 2.56
CA LEU A 351 12.44 -3.11 1.33
C LEU A 351 11.19 -2.83 0.52
N LEU A 352 10.97 -1.54 0.26
CA LEU A 352 9.84 -0.99 -0.47
C LEU A 352 10.33 0.11 -1.45
N PRO A 353 11.36 -0.18 -2.27
CA PRO A 353 11.98 0.82 -3.15
C PRO A 353 11.00 1.31 -4.21
N ALA A 354 11.38 2.35 -4.94
CA ALA A 354 10.72 2.68 -6.19
C ALA A 354 10.77 1.48 -7.16
N LEU A 355 9.71 1.31 -7.96
CA LEU A 355 9.60 0.17 -8.89
C LEU A 355 10.68 0.20 -9.98
N ASN A 356 11.17 1.39 -10.32
CA ASN A 356 12.26 1.61 -11.27
C ASN A 356 13.65 1.61 -10.60
N LEU A 357 13.79 0.99 -9.43
CA LEU A 357 15.10 0.78 -8.78
C LEU A 357 16.07 0.12 -9.77
N ARG A 358 17.21 0.78 -10.00
CA ARG A 358 18.23 0.26 -10.91
C ARG A 358 18.98 -0.93 -10.29
N TRP A 359 19.43 -1.86 -11.13
CA TRP A 359 20.24 -3.02 -10.74
C TRP A 359 21.48 -2.64 -9.91
N GLN A 360 22.09 -1.47 -10.19
CA GLN A 360 23.22 -0.96 -9.41
C GLN A 360 22.84 -0.73 -7.95
N GLY A 361 21.69 -0.08 -7.67
CA GLY A 361 21.21 0.16 -6.31
C GLY A 361 20.87 -1.14 -5.58
N ALA A 362 20.28 -2.10 -6.31
CA ALA A 362 20.01 -3.42 -5.74
C ALA A 362 21.30 -4.16 -5.34
N ARG A 363 22.33 -4.13 -6.18
CA ARG A 363 23.66 -4.70 -5.88
C ARG A 363 24.31 -3.97 -4.70
N GLN A 364 24.29 -2.65 -4.68
CA GLN A 364 24.80 -1.84 -3.57
C GLN A 364 24.20 -2.28 -2.22
N PHE A 365 22.90 -2.55 -2.19
CA PHE A 365 22.27 -3.06 -0.96
C PHE A 365 22.78 -4.45 -0.59
N VAL A 366 22.84 -5.39 -1.53
CA VAL A 366 23.31 -6.77 -1.26
C VAL A 366 24.77 -6.77 -0.80
N ASP A 367 25.63 -5.94 -1.40
CA ASP A 367 27.03 -5.81 -1.00
C ASP A 367 27.14 -5.21 0.42
N ALA A 368 26.36 -4.16 0.71
CA ALA A 368 26.27 -3.57 2.05
C ALA A 368 25.76 -4.56 3.09
N TRP A 369 24.73 -5.33 2.76
CA TRP A 369 24.21 -6.40 3.60
C TRP A 369 25.28 -7.42 3.95
N LYS A 370 25.94 -8.00 2.92
CA LYS A 370 27.00 -9.00 3.09
C LYS A 370 28.21 -8.45 3.88
N ASP A 371 28.55 -7.18 3.71
CA ASP A 371 29.62 -6.54 4.46
C ASP A 371 29.28 -6.40 5.95
N LEU A 372 28.05 -6.00 6.26
CA LEU A 372 27.59 -5.80 7.65
C LEU A 372 27.26 -7.11 8.38
N THR A 373 27.04 -8.21 7.66
CA THR A 373 26.67 -9.52 8.19
C THR A 373 27.82 -10.54 8.17
N LYS A 374 28.99 -10.19 7.65
CA LYS A 374 30.19 -11.02 7.77
C LYS A 374 30.53 -11.21 9.25
N ALA A 375 30.66 -12.48 9.68
CA ALA A 375 31.13 -12.87 11.01
C ALA A 375 32.62 -12.56 11.17
#